data_d052418285725f33f7769340b9f92847
#
_entry.id   d052418285725f33f7769340b9f92847
#
_cell.length_a   1.000
_cell.length_b   1.000
_cell.length_c   1.000
_cell.angle_alpha   90.00
_cell.angle_beta   90.00
_cell.angle_gamma   90.00
#
_symmetry.space_group_name_H-M   'P 1'
#
loop_
_entity.id
_entity.type
_entity.pdbx_description
1 polymer ?
#
loop_
_entity_poly.entity_id
_entity_poly.type
_entity_poly.pdbx_seq_one_letter_code
_entity_poly.pdbx_strand_id
1 'polypeptide(L)'
;MNEFCILIFAFLLLSLFTVNNDRMQKRLFWITIIVLLLTSSALAQENWKPVKEEAGIKVYTKTESGSEYKSFKAEMKVNCKIENIVEVLKNSDIINSWIVNCKGIKLLKTEDNDQYYYIETSLPFPFKNRDMVYRFQYIEINSEQFRVNVTGIPEYIKPREGIVRMAKTNGFWLLSSIDTSTTAVTYQMHVEPGGLIPAWLANPFIVNVPFSTFKDLRNIIQK
;
A
#
# COMPACT_ATOMS: atom_id res chain seq x y z
N MET A 1 18.89 -12.79 6.41
CA MET A 1 19.03 -13.52 7.70
C MET A 1 20.49 -13.29 8.10
N ASN A 2 20.72 -12.46 9.15
CA ASN A 2 22.06 -11.99 9.49
C ASN A 2 22.93 -13.16 10.00
N GLU A 3 24.17 -13.24 9.52
CA GLU A 3 25.18 -14.25 9.92
C GLU A 3 25.32 -14.35 11.45
N PHE A 4 25.05 -13.27 12.18
CA PHE A 4 25.06 -13.22 13.64
C PHE A 4 23.99 -14.12 14.29
N CYS A 5 22.82 -14.26 13.69
CA CYS A 5 21.76 -15.17 14.18
C CYS A 5 22.14 -16.64 13.98
N ILE A 6 22.84 -16.96 12.89
CA ILE A 6 23.26 -18.34 12.58
C ILE A 6 24.35 -18.76 13.55
N LEU A 7 25.27 -17.87 13.90
CA LEU A 7 26.35 -18.14 14.87
C LEU A 7 25.82 -18.34 16.30
N ILE A 8 24.82 -17.56 16.72
CA ILE A 8 24.18 -17.75 18.03
C ILE A 8 23.41 -19.06 18.08
N PHE A 9 22.74 -19.44 16.99
CA PHE A 9 22.01 -20.70 16.88
C PHE A 9 22.94 -21.91 16.92
N ALA A 10 24.08 -21.85 16.24
CA ALA A 10 25.10 -22.90 16.26
C ALA A 10 25.74 -23.05 17.65
N PHE A 11 26.01 -21.94 18.36
CA PHE A 11 26.59 -21.96 19.70
C PHE A 11 25.62 -22.53 20.74
N LEU A 12 24.33 -22.21 20.64
CA LEU A 12 23.28 -22.76 21.51
C LEU A 12 23.03 -24.25 21.27
N LEU A 13 23.11 -24.72 20.02
CA LEU A 13 23.01 -26.15 19.68
C LEU A 13 24.21 -26.93 20.21
N LEU A 14 25.42 -26.40 20.10
CA LEU A 14 26.62 -27.03 20.65
C LEU A 14 26.58 -27.14 22.18
N SER A 15 26.02 -26.16 22.88
CA SER A 15 25.90 -26.18 24.34
C SER A 15 24.91 -27.23 24.87
N LEU A 16 23.92 -27.63 24.04
CA LEU A 16 22.95 -28.67 24.36
C LEU A 16 23.60 -30.08 24.34
N PHE A 17 24.65 -30.28 23.55
CA PHE A 17 25.35 -31.56 23.43
C PHE A 17 26.40 -31.84 24.52
N THR A 18 26.85 -30.80 25.25
CA THR A 18 27.96 -30.92 26.25
C THR A 18 27.50 -31.06 27.68
N VAL A 19 26.19 -30.92 27.96
CA VAL A 19 25.67 -30.94 29.33
C VAL A 19 24.97 -32.25 29.66
N ASN A 20 25.60 -33.08 30.49
CA ASN A 20 25.11 -34.39 30.88
C ASN A 20 24.20 -34.34 32.15
N ASN A 21 23.28 -33.37 32.22
CA ASN A 21 22.32 -33.20 33.31
C ASN A 21 20.93 -32.88 32.78
N ASP A 22 20.00 -33.81 32.90
CA ASP A 22 18.62 -33.79 32.41
C ASP A 22 17.83 -32.50 32.78
N ARG A 23 18.04 -32.01 34.00
CA ARG A 23 17.34 -30.78 34.46
C ARG A 23 17.89 -29.53 33.79
N MET A 24 19.17 -29.48 33.49
CA MET A 24 19.82 -28.35 32.85
C MET A 24 19.52 -28.33 31.34
N GLN A 25 19.47 -29.50 30.69
CA GLN A 25 19.03 -29.61 29.29
C GLN A 25 17.59 -29.14 29.09
N LYS A 26 16.65 -29.51 29.96
CA LYS A 26 15.26 -29.04 29.92
C LYS A 26 15.18 -27.50 30.11
N ARG A 27 15.95 -26.93 31.02
CA ARG A 27 15.99 -25.48 31.22
C ARG A 27 16.54 -24.74 29.98
N LEU A 28 17.64 -25.23 29.41
CA LEU A 28 18.23 -24.68 28.20
C LEU A 28 17.27 -24.79 27.02
N PHE A 29 16.57 -25.89 26.84
CA PHE A 29 15.55 -26.10 25.83
C PHE A 29 14.40 -25.06 25.94
N TRP A 30 13.87 -24.83 27.15
CA TRP A 30 12.84 -23.82 27.36
C TRP A 30 13.34 -22.39 27.14
N ILE A 31 14.57 -22.09 27.53
CA ILE A 31 15.22 -20.79 27.25
C ILE A 31 15.36 -20.58 25.74
N THR A 32 15.79 -21.61 25.01
CA THR A 32 15.93 -21.53 23.53
C THR A 32 14.58 -21.30 22.86
N ILE A 33 13.51 -21.95 23.31
CA ILE A 33 12.15 -21.72 22.82
C ILE A 33 11.67 -20.30 23.12
N ILE A 34 11.91 -19.80 24.33
CA ILE A 34 11.54 -18.43 24.72
C ILE A 34 12.31 -17.38 23.87
N VAL A 35 13.60 -17.59 23.67
CA VAL A 35 14.42 -16.71 22.81
C VAL A 35 13.94 -16.77 21.35
N LEU A 36 13.57 -17.96 20.83
CA LEU A 36 13.02 -18.13 19.48
C LEU A 36 11.66 -17.43 19.33
N LEU A 37 10.81 -17.49 20.35
CA LEU A 37 9.51 -16.81 20.38
C LEU A 37 9.66 -15.28 20.48
N LEU A 38 10.69 -14.79 21.19
CA LEU A 38 10.97 -13.35 21.30
C LEU A 38 11.58 -12.77 20.02
N THR A 39 12.33 -13.56 19.25
CA THR A 39 12.92 -13.10 17.96
C THR A 39 11.91 -13.08 16.82
N SER A 40 10.84 -13.86 16.88
CA SER A 40 9.79 -13.87 15.85
C SER A 40 8.93 -12.60 15.82
N SER A 41 8.91 -11.81 16.88
CA SER A 41 8.15 -10.53 16.95
C SER A 41 8.90 -9.33 16.36
N ALA A 42 10.18 -9.48 16.01
CA ALA A 42 10.99 -8.39 15.46
C ALA A 42 10.98 -8.29 13.91
N LEU A 43 10.26 -9.20 13.24
CA LEU A 43 10.15 -9.21 11.78
C LEU A 43 8.95 -8.38 11.33
N ALA A 44 9.27 -7.26 10.73
CA ALA A 44 8.39 -6.38 9.95
C ALA A 44 7.58 -5.31 10.71
N GLN A 45 8.19 -4.52 11.53
CA GLN A 45 7.65 -3.19 11.75
C GLN A 45 8.00 -2.34 10.52
N GLU A 46 7.07 -2.27 9.55
CA GLU A 46 7.19 -1.36 8.43
C GLU A 46 7.36 0.07 8.97
N ASN A 47 8.45 0.73 8.60
CA ASN A 47 8.82 2.07 9.10
C ASN A 47 7.94 3.19 8.51
N TRP A 48 6.62 3.11 8.72
CA TRP A 48 5.68 4.15 8.37
C TRP A 48 5.79 5.32 9.34
N LYS A 49 6.06 6.52 8.81
CA LYS A 49 6.12 7.76 9.59
C LYS A 49 4.82 8.53 9.40
N PRO A 50 4.07 8.86 10.47
CA PRO A 50 2.91 9.72 10.36
C PRO A 50 3.35 11.13 9.92
N VAL A 51 2.65 11.69 8.93
CA VAL A 51 2.99 13.01 8.35
C VAL A 51 1.81 13.97 8.31
N LYS A 52 0.58 13.45 8.38
CA LYS A 52 -0.64 14.28 8.45
C LYS A 52 -1.74 13.50 9.16
N GLU A 53 -2.47 14.18 10.04
CA GLU A 53 -3.71 13.69 10.66
C GLU A 53 -4.69 14.85 10.76
N GLU A 54 -5.82 14.74 10.08
CA GLU A 54 -6.86 15.77 10.05
C GLU A 54 -8.20 15.13 9.69
N ALA A 55 -9.27 15.57 10.33
CA ALA A 55 -10.64 15.11 10.07
C ALA A 55 -10.80 13.58 10.08
N GLY A 56 -10.04 12.85 10.94
CA GLY A 56 -10.08 11.40 11.02
C GLY A 56 -9.39 10.67 9.83
N ILE A 57 -8.65 11.39 8.99
CA ILE A 57 -7.79 10.83 7.94
C ILE A 57 -6.36 10.93 8.42
N LYS A 58 -5.63 9.80 8.39
CA LYS A 58 -4.22 9.70 8.74
C LYS A 58 -3.41 9.36 7.51
N VAL A 59 -2.32 10.09 7.29
CA VAL A 59 -1.39 9.82 6.19
C VAL A 59 0.00 9.55 6.75
N TYR A 60 0.61 8.51 6.23
CA TYR A 60 1.94 8.05 6.57
C TYR A 60 2.81 8.00 5.32
N THR A 61 4.10 8.15 5.49
CA THR A 61 5.09 7.93 4.43
C THR A 61 6.16 6.93 4.85
N LYS A 62 6.71 6.22 3.87
CA LYS A 62 7.81 5.27 4.04
C LYS A 62 8.83 5.48 2.93
N THR A 63 10.13 5.45 3.27
CA THR A 63 11.21 5.40 2.30
C THR A 63 11.32 3.98 1.73
N GLU A 64 11.37 3.85 0.42
CA GLU A 64 11.52 2.56 -0.24
C GLU A 64 13.00 2.30 -0.58
N SER A 65 13.44 1.06 -0.38
CA SER A 65 14.78 0.64 -0.77
C SER A 65 14.90 0.67 -2.31
N GLY A 66 15.92 1.36 -2.80
CA GLY A 66 16.17 1.46 -4.25
C GLY A 66 15.30 2.48 -4.99
N SER A 67 14.54 3.34 -4.28
CA SER A 67 13.79 4.44 -4.87
C SER A 67 14.04 5.75 -4.12
N GLU A 68 14.16 6.85 -4.84
CA GLU A 68 14.19 8.20 -4.26
C GLU A 68 12.78 8.68 -3.83
N TYR A 69 11.74 8.03 -4.34
CA TYR A 69 10.35 8.36 -4.06
C TYR A 69 9.84 7.57 -2.87
N LYS A 70 9.11 8.27 -2.00
CA LYS A 70 8.48 7.64 -0.84
C LYS A 70 7.19 6.94 -1.25
N SER A 71 6.81 5.90 -0.52
CA SER A 71 5.45 5.38 -0.52
C SER A 71 4.58 6.16 0.46
N PHE A 72 3.27 6.16 0.20
CA PHE A 72 2.29 6.63 1.18
C PHE A 72 1.34 5.51 1.61
N LYS A 73 0.78 5.69 2.78
CA LYS A 73 -0.36 4.95 3.31
C LYS A 73 -1.32 5.95 3.92
N ALA A 74 -2.58 5.91 3.48
CA ALA A 74 -3.67 6.68 4.08
C ALA A 74 -4.67 5.75 4.75
N GLU A 75 -5.23 6.17 5.89
CA GLU A 75 -6.19 5.42 6.67
C GLU A 75 -7.35 6.32 7.11
N MET A 76 -8.57 5.81 7.03
CA MET A 76 -9.76 6.43 7.60
C MET A 76 -10.77 5.39 8.03
N LYS A 77 -11.71 5.79 8.91
CA LYS A 77 -12.93 5.04 9.20
C LYS A 77 -14.11 5.79 8.59
N VAL A 78 -15.04 5.04 8.00
CA VAL A 78 -16.24 5.60 7.37
C VAL A 78 -17.46 4.81 7.77
N ASN A 79 -18.59 5.51 7.96
CA ASN A 79 -19.88 4.88 8.21
C ASN A 79 -20.51 4.45 6.88
N CYS A 80 -20.00 3.36 6.33
CA CYS A 80 -20.40 2.78 5.06
C CYS A 80 -20.00 1.31 5.02
N LYS A 81 -20.82 0.45 4.41
CA LYS A 81 -20.50 -0.98 4.22
C LYS A 81 -19.46 -1.17 3.14
N ILE A 82 -18.70 -2.28 3.22
CA ILE A 82 -17.67 -2.63 2.24
C ILE A 82 -18.22 -2.64 0.82
N GLU A 83 -19.40 -3.25 0.62
CA GLU A 83 -20.01 -3.44 -0.70
C GLU A 83 -20.20 -2.10 -1.41
N ASN A 84 -20.72 -1.09 -0.71
CA ASN A 84 -20.97 0.24 -1.28
C ASN A 84 -19.65 0.94 -1.66
N ILE A 85 -18.59 0.76 -0.86
CA ILE A 85 -17.27 1.31 -1.18
C ILE A 85 -16.70 0.61 -2.42
N VAL A 86 -16.85 -0.71 -2.52
CA VAL A 86 -16.42 -1.49 -3.69
C VAL A 86 -17.15 -1.04 -4.96
N GLU A 87 -18.45 -0.76 -4.88
CA GLU A 87 -19.23 -0.21 -6.00
C GLU A 87 -18.66 1.13 -6.48
N VAL A 88 -18.32 2.03 -5.55
CA VAL A 88 -17.69 3.31 -5.89
C VAL A 88 -16.31 3.11 -6.53
N LEU A 89 -15.50 2.18 -6.01
CA LEU A 89 -14.18 1.87 -6.57
C LEU A 89 -14.25 1.20 -7.96
N LYS A 90 -15.34 0.51 -8.29
CA LYS A 90 -15.58 -0.13 -9.59
C LYS A 90 -16.20 0.80 -10.64
N ASN A 91 -16.77 1.92 -10.21
CA ASN A 91 -17.54 2.79 -11.10
C ASN A 91 -16.63 3.79 -11.81
N SER A 92 -16.31 3.51 -13.08
CA SER A 92 -15.46 4.37 -13.91
C SER A 92 -16.00 5.77 -14.11
N ASP A 93 -17.32 5.96 -14.05
CA ASP A 93 -17.94 7.25 -14.37
C ASP A 93 -17.75 8.27 -13.22
N ILE A 94 -17.65 7.76 -11.99
CA ILE A 94 -17.45 8.60 -10.82
C ILE A 94 -16.00 8.63 -10.29
N ILE A 95 -15.13 7.73 -10.71
CA ILE A 95 -13.72 7.71 -10.27
C ILE A 95 -13.05 9.06 -10.51
N ASN A 96 -13.31 9.69 -11.65
CA ASN A 96 -12.76 11.00 -12.00
C ASN A 96 -13.18 12.13 -11.03
N SER A 97 -14.25 11.93 -10.28
CA SER A 97 -14.78 12.95 -9.36
C SER A 97 -14.09 12.96 -7.99
N TRP A 98 -13.34 11.90 -7.64
CA TRP A 98 -12.71 11.79 -6.32
C TRP A 98 -11.20 11.46 -6.35
N ILE A 99 -10.65 11.05 -7.51
CA ILE A 99 -9.20 10.95 -7.65
C ILE A 99 -8.63 12.32 -7.98
N VAL A 100 -7.84 12.84 -7.05
CA VAL A 100 -7.23 14.17 -7.17
C VAL A 100 -6.23 14.23 -8.33
N ASN A 101 -6.25 15.35 -9.07
CA ASN A 101 -5.42 15.60 -10.27
C ASN A 101 -5.69 14.63 -11.44
N CYS A 102 -6.76 13.84 -11.40
CA CYS A 102 -7.16 13.04 -12.53
C CYS A 102 -7.68 13.95 -13.66
N LYS A 103 -6.97 14.00 -14.79
CA LYS A 103 -7.39 14.74 -15.98
C LYS A 103 -8.36 13.94 -16.84
N GLY A 104 -8.25 12.63 -16.79
CA GLY A 104 -9.10 11.71 -17.50
C GLY A 104 -8.84 10.26 -17.13
N ILE A 105 -9.90 9.50 -17.15
CA ILE A 105 -9.88 8.04 -16.95
C ILE A 105 -10.66 7.38 -18.08
N LYS A 106 -10.17 6.24 -18.52
CA LYS A 106 -10.85 5.40 -19.52
C LYS A 106 -10.73 3.94 -19.14
N LEU A 107 -11.85 3.26 -18.99
CA LEU A 107 -11.89 1.81 -18.88
C LEU A 107 -11.51 1.21 -20.24
N LEU A 108 -10.44 0.43 -20.26
CA LEU A 108 -9.93 -0.23 -21.48
C LEU A 108 -10.45 -1.64 -21.62
N LYS A 109 -10.53 -2.37 -20.50
CA LYS A 109 -10.94 -3.78 -20.46
C LYS A 109 -11.49 -4.15 -19.09
N THR A 110 -12.45 -5.05 -19.07
CA THR A 110 -12.85 -5.81 -17.88
C THR A 110 -12.64 -7.30 -18.18
N GLU A 111 -12.01 -8.02 -17.27
CA GLU A 111 -11.72 -9.44 -17.41
C GLU A 111 -11.81 -10.11 -16.03
N ASP A 112 -12.80 -10.96 -15.83
CA ASP A 112 -13.11 -11.56 -14.54
C ASP A 112 -13.23 -10.51 -13.41
N ASN A 113 -12.34 -10.59 -12.43
CA ASN A 113 -12.25 -9.65 -11.32
C ASN A 113 -11.25 -8.50 -11.54
N ASP A 114 -10.81 -8.29 -12.77
CA ASP A 114 -9.83 -7.27 -13.12
C ASP A 114 -10.46 -6.20 -14.01
N GLN A 115 -10.10 -4.95 -13.74
CA GLN A 115 -10.40 -3.81 -14.60
C GLN A 115 -9.11 -3.10 -14.98
N TYR A 116 -8.99 -2.75 -16.26
CA TYR A 116 -7.82 -2.05 -16.79
C TYR A 116 -8.22 -0.63 -17.13
N TYR A 117 -7.61 0.35 -16.44
CA TYR A 117 -7.88 1.75 -16.62
C TYR A 117 -6.67 2.48 -17.18
N TYR A 118 -6.89 3.25 -18.23
CA TYR A 118 -5.95 4.32 -18.60
C TYR A 118 -6.28 5.55 -17.78
N ILE A 119 -5.29 6.10 -17.06
CA ILE A 119 -5.45 7.30 -16.24
C ILE A 119 -4.39 8.32 -16.65
N GLU A 120 -4.83 9.55 -16.97
CA GLU A 120 -3.97 10.70 -17.15
C GLU A 120 -4.05 11.62 -15.92
N THR A 121 -2.87 11.96 -15.37
CA THR A 121 -2.73 12.81 -14.19
C THR A 121 -2.13 14.14 -14.57
N SER A 122 -2.78 15.22 -14.17
CA SER A 122 -2.28 16.59 -14.34
C SER A 122 -1.16 16.90 -13.37
N LEU A 123 -0.11 17.53 -13.87
CA LEU A 123 0.93 18.16 -13.06
C LEU A 123 1.01 19.66 -13.34
N PRO A 124 1.44 20.48 -12.36
CA PRO A 124 1.59 21.91 -12.56
C PRO A 124 2.73 22.21 -13.55
N PHE A 125 2.57 23.29 -14.31
CA PHE A 125 3.65 23.82 -15.17
C PHE A 125 4.94 24.04 -14.33
N PRO A 126 6.14 23.68 -14.85
CA PRO A 126 6.47 23.32 -16.24
C PRO A 126 6.43 21.82 -16.56
N PHE A 127 5.86 21.00 -15.68
CA PHE A 127 5.88 19.55 -15.86
C PHE A 127 4.80 19.08 -16.84
N LYS A 128 5.18 18.11 -17.69
CA LYS A 128 4.22 17.40 -18.54
C LYS A 128 3.30 16.55 -17.67
N ASN A 129 2.07 16.30 -18.12
CA ASN A 129 1.17 15.34 -17.50
C ASN A 129 1.81 13.94 -17.46
N ARG A 130 1.27 13.10 -16.60
CA ARG A 130 1.65 11.68 -16.51
C ARG A 130 0.49 10.81 -16.92
N ASP A 131 0.82 9.64 -17.48
CA ASP A 131 -0.17 8.60 -17.73
C ASP A 131 0.31 7.23 -17.25
N MET A 132 -0.65 6.35 -17.06
CA MET A 132 -0.42 4.95 -16.75
C MET A 132 -1.65 4.12 -17.12
N VAL A 133 -1.44 2.88 -17.53
CA VAL A 133 -2.49 1.87 -17.48
C VAL A 133 -2.37 1.13 -16.15
N TYR A 134 -3.45 1.12 -15.41
CA TYR A 134 -3.55 0.41 -14.14
C TYR A 134 -4.42 -0.83 -14.29
N ARG A 135 -3.99 -1.94 -13.70
CA ARG A 135 -4.82 -3.09 -13.42
C ARG A 135 -5.33 -2.97 -11.99
N PHE A 136 -6.64 -2.96 -11.84
CA PHE A 136 -7.35 -3.06 -10.57
C PHE A 136 -7.85 -4.48 -10.43
N GLN A 137 -7.31 -5.22 -9.49
CA GLN A 137 -7.70 -6.59 -9.20
C GLN A 137 -8.53 -6.63 -7.92
N TYR A 138 -9.80 -7.02 -8.04
CA TYR A 138 -10.78 -7.04 -6.96
C TYR A 138 -10.82 -8.41 -6.30
N ILE A 139 -10.51 -8.49 -5.01
CA ILE A 139 -10.33 -9.73 -4.24
C ILE A 139 -11.17 -9.66 -2.97
N GLU A 140 -12.17 -10.50 -2.85
CA GLU A 140 -12.82 -10.79 -1.57
C GLU A 140 -11.91 -11.75 -0.78
N ILE A 141 -11.33 -11.28 0.32
CA ILE A 141 -10.45 -12.10 1.16
C ILE A 141 -11.32 -13.01 2.04
N ASN A 142 -12.34 -12.44 2.65
CA ASN A 142 -13.36 -13.10 3.47
C ASN A 142 -14.56 -12.15 3.64
N SER A 143 -15.58 -12.55 4.43
CA SER A 143 -16.78 -11.74 4.68
C SER A 143 -16.53 -10.39 5.35
N GLU A 144 -15.35 -10.16 5.94
CA GLU A 144 -15.02 -8.94 6.67
C GLU A 144 -13.92 -8.12 5.99
N GLN A 145 -13.32 -8.65 4.91
CA GLN A 145 -12.19 -8.00 4.25
C GLN A 145 -12.26 -8.10 2.73
N PHE A 146 -12.06 -6.96 2.10
CA PHE A 146 -11.97 -6.84 0.64
C PHE A 146 -10.71 -6.06 0.26
N ARG A 147 -10.03 -6.52 -0.79
CA ARG A 147 -8.79 -5.90 -1.28
C ARG A 147 -8.91 -5.56 -2.76
N VAL A 148 -8.39 -4.40 -3.14
CA VAL A 148 -8.18 -4.04 -4.54
C VAL A 148 -6.70 -3.80 -4.76
N ASN A 149 -6.01 -4.72 -5.43
CA ASN A 149 -4.64 -4.50 -5.83
C ASN A 149 -4.60 -3.53 -7.01
N VAL A 150 -3.67 -2.59 -6.98
CA VAL A 150 -3.48 -1.59 -8.03
C VAL A 150 -2.06 -1.73 -8.56
N THR A 151 -1.93 -2.13 -9.82
CA THR A 151 -0.63 -2.36 -10.47
C THR A 151 -0.55 -1.55 -11.75
N GLY A 152 0.49 -0.73 -11.89
CA GLY A 152 0.79 -0.03 -13.14
C GLY A 152 1.37 -1.00 -14.17
N ILE A 153 0.88 -0.91 -15.41
CA ILE A 153 1.34 -1.72 -16.55
C ILE A 153 1.78 -0.77 -17.66
N PRO A 154 3.00 -0.21 -17.60
CA PRO A 154 3.46 0.82 -18.52
C PRO A 154 3.47 0.38 -19.99
N GLU A 155 3.66 -0.91 -20.25
CA GLU A 155 3.76 -1.50 -21.59
C GLU A 155 2.40 -1.87 -22.23
N TYR A 156 1.28 -1.72 -21.48
CA TYR A 156 -0.03 -2.18 -21.94
C TYR A 156 -0.52 -1.48 -23.22
N ILE A 157 -0.25 -0.19 -23.35
CA ILE A 157 -0.46 0.61 -24.56
C ILE A 157 0.77 1.47 -24.87
N LYS A 158 0.95 1.83 -26.12
CA LYS A 158 2.04 2.74 -26.53
C LYS A 158 1.95 4.07 -25.79
N PRO A 159 3.11 4.65 -25.40
CA PRO A 159 3.16 6.00 -24.83
C PRO A 159 2.54 7.03 -25.78
N ARG A 160 1.91 8.06 -25.20
CA ARG A 160 1.32 9.16 -25.97
C ARG A 160 2.30 10.32 -26.06
N GLU A 161 2.32 10.97 -27.21
CA GLU A 161 3.15 12.17 -27.42
C GLU A 161 2.73 13.28 -26.45
N GLY A 162 3.70 14.00 -25.91
CA GLY A 162 3.47 15.11 -24.99
C GLY A 162 3.16 14.73 -23.54
N ILE A 163 2.96 13.44 -23.25
CA ILE A 163 2.68 12.90 -21.91
C ILE A 163 3.81 11.95 -21.50
N VAL A 164 4.19 11.97 -20.24
CA VAL A 164 5.25 11.08 -19.71
C VAL A 164 4.59 9.84 -19.08
N ARG A 165 4.95 8.65 -19.58
CA ARG A 165 4.55 7.37 -18.97
C ARG A 165 5.22 7.21 -17.63
N MET A 166 4.45 6.92 -16.56
CA MET A 166 4.98 6.59 -15.26
C MET A 166 5.81 5.30 -15.35
N ALA A 167 6.93 5.25 -14.62
CA ALA A 167 7.85 4.12 -14.69
C ALA A 167 7.35 2.92 -13.88
N LYS A 168 6.85 3.18 -12.66
CA LYS A 168 6.40 2.14 -11.74
C LYS A 168 5.29 2.67 -10.84
N THR A 169 4.28 1.86 -10.65
CA THR A 169 3.21 2.13 -9.69
C THR A 169 2.65 0.84 -9.17
N ASN A 170 2.59 0.68 -7.86
CA ASN A 170 1.94 -0.44 -7.23
C ASN A 170 1.36 -0.06 -5.86
N GLY A 171 0.30 -0.73 -5.47
CA GLY A 171 -0.32 -0.51 -4.18
C GLY A 171 -1.62 -1.27 -4.05
N PHE A 172 -2.45 -0.86 -3.09
CA PHE A 172 -3.72 -1.51 -2.85
C PHE A 172 -4.66 -0.63 -2.03
N TRP A 173 -5.94 -0.95 -2.14
CA TRP A 173 -6.98 -0.60 -1.20
C TRP A 173 -7.28 -1.82 -0.34
N LEU A 174 -7.40 -1.65 0.98
CA LEU A 174 -7.88 -2.66 1.90
C LEU A 174 -9.07 -2.09 2.66
N LEU A 175 -10.18 -2.77 2.56
CA LEU A 175 -11.42 -2.47 3.25
C LEU A 175 -11.63 -3.53 4.31
N SER A 176 -11.78 -3.14 5.57
CA SER A 176 -11.99 -4.06 6.69
C SER A 176 -13.22 -3.62 7.48
N SER A 177 -14.18 -4.50 7.63
CA SER A 177 -15.36 -4.29 8.46
C SER A 177 -14.95 -4.11 9.92
N ILE A 178 -15.43 -3.06 10.57
CA ILE A 178 -15.28 -2.85 12.01
C ILE A 178 -16.54 -3.34 12.72
N ASP A 179 -17.69 -3.06 12.12
CA ASP A 179 -19.01 -3.48 12.55
C ASP A 179 -19.96 -3.54 11.33
N THR A 180 -21.24 -3.74 11.54
CA THR A 180 -22.25 -3.90 10.47
C THR A 180 -22.43 -2.69 9.57
N SER A 181 -21.92 -1.51 9.95
CA SER A 181 -22.12 -0.23 9.25
C SER A 181 -20.83 0.55 9.02
N THR A 182 -19.72 0.18 9.67
CA THR A 182 -18.46 0.93 9.68
C THR A 182 -17.35 0.13 9.04
N THR A 183 -16.62 0.75 8.11
CA THR A 183 -15.46 0.17 7.44
C THR A 183 -14.20 0.98 7.72
N ALA A 184 -13.11 0.29 8.04
CA ALA A 184 -11.76 0.83 7.99
C ALA A 184 -11.25 0.75 6.55
N VAL A 185 -10.81 1.88 6.01
CA VAL A 185 -10.27 2.00 4.65
C VAL A 185 -8.79 2.32 4.74
N THR A 186 -7.97 1.48 4.14
CA THR A 186 -6.52 1.72 3.95
C THR A 186 -6.23 1.83 2.47
N TYR A 187 -5.47 2.85 2.07
CA TYR A 187 -4.96 3.04 0.72
C TYR A 187 -3.45 3.23 0.76
N GLN A 188 -2.73 2.33 0.15
CA GLN A 188 -1.28 2.37 0.10
C GLN A 188 -0.81 2.35 -1.35
N MET A 189 0.16 3.23 -1.69
CA MET A 189 0.76 3.27 -3.02
C MET A 189 2.25 3.61 -2.95
N HIS A 190 2.99 3.02 -3.87
CA HIS A 190 4.30 3.50 -4.32
C HIS A 190 4.18 3.94 -5.78
N VAL A 191 4.70 5.13 -6.08
CA VAL A 191 4.63 5.72 -7.41
C VAL A 191 5.98 6.28 -7.81
N GLU A 192 6.49 5.84 -8.95
CA GLU A 192 7.64 6.43 -9.63
C GLU A 192 7.13 7.20 -10.86
N PRO A 193 7.12 8.54 -10.81
CA PRO A 193 6.42 9.36 -11.80
C PRO A 193 7.06 9.36 -13.19
N GLY A 194 8.26 8.79 -13.33
CA GLY A 194 9.02 8.80 -14.57
C GLY A 194 9.53 10.20 -14.97
N GLY A 195 10.46 10.23 -15.90
CA GLY A 195 11.10 11.48 -16.34
C GLY A 195 11.91 12.15 -15.22
N LEU A 196 12.23 13.44 -15.42
CA LEU A 196 13.08 14.21 -14.51
C LEU A 196 12.23 15.02 -13.52
N ILE A 197 11.60 14.37 -12.55
CA ILE A 197 10.97 15.04 -11.40
C ILE A 197 11.83 14.76 -10.18
N PRO A 198 12.49 15.75 -9.56
CA PRO A 198 13.21 15.54 -8.32
C PRO A 198 12.28 15.06 -7.19
N ALA A 199 12.74 14.14 -6.39
CA ALA A 199 11.95 13.55 -5.29
C ALA A 199 11.46 14.62 -4.28
N TRP A 200 12.26 15.67 -4.01
CA TRP A 200 11.85 16.77 -3.13
C TRP A 200 10.60 17.52 -3.63
N LEU A 201 10.37 17.52 -4.95
CA LEU A 201 9.19 18.13 -5.55
C LEU A 201 8.00 17.16 -5.61
N ALA A 202 8.26 15.86 -5.81
CA ALA A 202 7.22 14.82 -5.83
C ALA A 202 6.68 14.51 -4.42
N ASN A 203 7.54 14.52 -3.41
CA ASN A 203 7.19 14.08 -2.06
C ASN A 203 6.03 14.86 -1.38
N PRO A 204 5.81 16.18 -1.57
CA PRO A 204 4.63 16.87 -1.07
C PRO A 204 3.30 16.32 -1.62
N PHE A 205 3.28 15.86 -2.88
CA PHE A 205 2.10 15.27 -3.49
C PHE A 205 1.73 13.92 -2.85
N ILE A 206 2.72 13.16 -2.37
CA ILE A 206 2.53 11.88 -1.68
C ILE A 206 1.73 12.05 -0.38
N VAL A 207 1.68 13.24 0.21
CA VAL A 207 0.90 13.54 1.41
C VAL A 207 -0.46 14.13 1.05
N ASN A 208 -0.48 15.12 0.17
CA ASN A 208 -1.68 15.90 -0.11
C ASN A 208 -2.68 15.15 -1.01
N VAL A 209 -2.20 14.40 -2.01
CA VAL A 209 -3.08 13.66 -2.93
C VAL A 209 -3.89 12.59 -2.20
N PRO A 210 -3.32 11.64 -1.44
CA PRO A 210 -4.13 10.64 -0.74
C PRO A 210 -5.06 11.25 0.31
N PHE A 211 -4.65 12.31 1.00
CA PHE A 211 -5.51 13.01 1.95
C PHE A 211 -6.76 13.59 1.26
N SER A 212 -6.58 14.31 0.15
CA SER A 212 -7.69 14.90 -0.59
C SER A 212 -8.55 13.80 -1.25
N THR A 213 -7.94 12.77 -1.82
CA THR A 213 -8.65 11.61 -2.37
C THR A 213 -9.56 10.96 -1.32
N PHE A 214 -9.10 10.81 -0.08
CA PHE A 214 -9.90 10.25 1.01
C PHE A 214 -11.04 11.18 1.43
N LYS A 215 -10.80 12.48 1.46
CA LYS A 215 -11.83 13.48 1.75
C LYS A 215 -12.94 13.43 0.70
N ASP A 216 -12.58 13.39 -0.58
CA ASP A 216 -13.53 13.37 -1.68
C ASP A 216 -14.28 12.04 -1.77
N LEU A 217 -13.59 10.91 -1.59
CA LEU A 217 -14.21 9.58 -1.50
C LEU A 217 -15.24 9.53 -0.37
N ARG A 218 -14.90 10.03 0.82
CA ARG A 218 -15.84 10.09 1.96
C ARG A 218 -17.10 10.86 1.60
N ASN A 219 -16.97 12.00 0.95
CA ASN A 219 -18.11 12.81 0.55
C ASN A 219 -19.05 12.07 -0.42
N ILE A 220 -18.55 11.13 -1.18
CA ILE A 220 -19.37 10.33 -2.11
C ILE A 220 -20.06 9.18 -1.40
N ILE A 221 -19.34 8.44 -0.55
CA ILE A 221 -19.86 7.23 0.09
C ILE A 221 -20.78 7.51 1.32
N GLN A 222 -20.79 8.74 1.81
CA GLN A 222 -21.63 9.16 2.95
C GLN A 222 -22.84 10.04 2.53
N LYS A 223 -23.08 10.16 1.22
CA LYS A 223 -24.31 10.78 0.68
C LYS A 223 -25.46 9.77 0.68
#